data_06bad9d2fd1458c3be3d8b03bc515dae
#
_entry.id   06bad9d2fd1458c3be3d8b03bc515dae
#
_cell.length_a   1.000
_cell.length_b   1.000
_cell.length_c   1.000
_cell.angle_alpha   90.00
_cell.angle_beta   90.00
_cell.angle_gamma   90.00
#
_symmetry.space_group_name_H-M   'P 1'
#
loop_
_entity.id
_entity.type
_entity.pdbx_description
1 polymer ?
#
loop_
_entity_poly.entity_id
_entity_poly.type
_entity_poly.pdbx_seq_one_letter_code
_entity_poly.pdbx_strand_id
1 'polypeptide(L)'
;MGYYLTVDRKGTKIYVEDIGSGMPVLFLHGWPVNHKMYEYQFNVLPKYGIRCIAIDLRGFGKSSRPFKGYTYNSLADDVRAVIHALQLPAVTLVGFSMGGAIALRYISRHLGFGVNKLILAGAAAPSFIKRSGFPYGFSKEEVDAIIQATYQDRPAMLADFGQKFFNSKLSPSFRDWFQLLGLEASGHGTIKTAKSLRDEDLREDLSQIFVKTYILHGKKDQVCPFPLAEAMHNGIEDSTLIPFEQSGHGLFYDEQKKFTETLKDIVYSAEK
;
A
#
# COMPACT_ATOMS: atom_id res chain seq x y z
N MET A 1 -5.94 -13.34 -14.13
CA MET A 1 -6.94 -12.81 -15.11
C MET A 1 -7.41 -11.46 -14.61
N GLY A 2 -7.36 -10.42 -15.48
CA GLY A 2 -7.79 -9.08 -15.08
C GLY A 2 -9.28 -8.85 -15.39
N TYR A 3 -9.99 -8.23 -14.45
CA TYR A 3 -11.41 -7.87 -14.59
C TYR A 3 -11.75 -6.62 -13.76
N TYR A 4 -13.00 -6.15 -13.84
CA TYR A 4 -13.47 -4.97 -13.14
C TYR A 4 -14.62 -5.31 -12.19
N LEU A 5 -14.58 -4.70 -11.00
CA LEU A 5 -15.68 -4.72 -10.02
C LEU A 5 -16.25 -3.32 -9.85
N THR A 6 -17.58 -3.20 -9.83
CA THR A 6 -18.25 -1.94 -9.47
C THR A 6 -18.34 -1.84 -7.96
N VAL A 7 -17.76 -0.78 -7.37
CA VAL A 7 -17.59 -0.64 -5.91
C VAL A 7 -18.55 0.35 -5.26
N ASP A 8 -19.24 1.18 -6.06
CA ASP A 8 -20.21 2.13 -5.52
C ASP A 8 -21.41 2.33 -6.47
N ARG A 9 -22.46 3.00 -5.95
CA ARG A 9 -23.67 3.32 -6.72
C ARG A 9 -23.45 4.31 -7.87
N LYS A 10 -22.29 4.95 -7.94
CA LYS A 10 -21.91 5.89 -9.00
C LYS A 10 -21.25 5.18 -10.19
N GLY A 11 -21.10 3.86 -10.10
CA GLY A 11 -20.50 3.04 -11.15
C GLY A 11 -18.97 3.09 -11.18
N THR A 12 -18.33 3.46 -10.07
CA THR A 12 -16.86 3.41 -9.97
C THR A 12 -16.38 1.97 -10.12
N LYS A 13 -15.52 1.73 -11.12
CA LYS A 13 -14.95 0.41 -11.41
C LYS A 13 -13.53 0.33 -10.89
N ILE A 14 -13.24 -0.69 -10.12
CA ILE A 14 -11.91 -1.06 -9.64
C ILE A 14 -11.40 -2.23 -10.48
N TYR A 15 -10.20 -2.07 -11.04
CA TYR A 15 -9.51 -3.14 -11.75
C TYR A 15 -8.91 -4.12 -10.73
N VAL A 16 -9.08 -5.39 -11.00
CA VAL A 16 -8.57 -6.51 -10.19
C VAL A 16 -7.70 -7.37 -11.09
N GLU A 17 -6.46 -7.62 -10.68
CA GLU A 17 -5.61 -8.68 -11.21
C GLU A 17 -5.67 -9.86 -10.26
N ASP A 18 -6.03 -11.06 -10.75
CA ASP A 18 -6.30 -12.24 -9.92
C ASP A 18 -5.62 -13.46 -10.54
N ILE A 19 -4.60 -13.97 -9.89
CA ILE A 19 -3.72 -15.03 -10.40
C ILE A 19 -3.50 -16.10 -9.34
N GLY A 20 -3.57 -17.36 -9.77
CA GLY A 20 -3.36 -18.53 -8.91
C GLY A 20 -4.64 -18.98 -8.21
N SER A 21 -4.49 -19.90 -7.25
CA SER A 21 -5.57 -20.49 -6.46
C SER A 21 -5.04 -20.86 -5.07
N GLY A 22 -5.94 -21.10 -4.12
CA GLY A 22 -5.60 -21.46 -2.74
C GLY A 22 -5.80 -20.29 -1.78
N MET A 23 -4.84 -20.05 -0.87
CA MET A 23 -4.95 -19.02 0.19
C MET A 23 -5.01 -17.61 -0.42
N PRO A 24 -6.10 -16.86 -0.20
CA PRO A 24 -6.25 -15.54 -0.83
C PRO A 24 -5.40 -14.48 -0.13
N VAL A 25 -4.65 -13.73 -0.93
CA VAL A 25 -3.89 -12.55 -0.50
C VAL A 25 -4.32 -11.36 -1.35
N LEU A 26 -4.83 -10.30 -0.72
CA LEU A 26 -5.24 -9.07 -1.39
C LEU A 26 -4.16 -7.99 -1.20
N PHE A 27 -3.63 -7.50 -2.30
CA PHE A 27 -2.56 -6.52 -2.35
C PHE A 27 -3.08 -5.12 -2.69
N LEU A 28 -2.74 -4.13 -1.87
CA LEU A 28 -3.00 -2.71 -2.09
C LEU A 28 -1.67 -2.02 -2.39
N HIS A 29 -1.58 -1.38 -3.55
CA HIS A 29 -0.38 -0.65 -3.96
C HIS A 29 -0.20 0.69 -3.23
N GLY A 30 1.02 1.23 -3.28
CA GLY A 30 1.36 2.55 -2.75
C GLY A 30 1.13 3.70 -3.74
N TRP A 31 1.34 4.92 -3.26
CA TRP A 31 1.37 6.12 -4.08
C TRP A 31 2.73 6.27 -4.79
N PRO A 32 2.78 6.68 -6.05
CA PRO A 32 1.65 6.87 -6.98
C PRO A 32 1.52 5.73 -8.01
N VAL A 33 1.99 4.51 -7.69
CA VAL A 33 2.07 3.37 -8.61
C VAL A 33 0.74 2.61 -8.76
N ASN A 34 0.75 1.35 -9.24
CA ASN A 34 -0.42 0.50 -9.42
C ASN A 34 -0.07 -0.98 -9.11
N HIS A 35 -1.02 -1.91 -9.33
CA HIS A 35 -0.86 -3.34 -9.02
C HIS A 35 0.40 -3.98 -9.61
N LYS A 36 0.92 -3.51 -10.75
CA LYS A 36 2.09 -4.08 -11.43
C LYS A 36 3.37 -4.00 -10.58
N MET A 37 3.42 -3.15 -9.54
CA MET A 37 4.57 -3.12 -8.64
C MET A 37 4.84 -4.48 -7.97
N TYR A 38 3.83 -5.34 -7.85
CA TYR A 38 3.93 -6.68 -7.29
C TYR A 38 4.25 -7.78 -8.32
N GLU A 39 4.63 -7.43 -9.55
CA GLU A 39 4.89 -8.37 -10.65
C GLU A 39 5.80 -9.52 -10.21
N TYR A 40 6.88 -9.22 -9.49
CA TYR A 40 7.85 -10.22 -9.04
C TYR A 40 7.26 -11.20 -8.02
N GLN A 41 6.41 -10.76 -7.13
CA GLN A 41 5.70 -11.60 -6.16
C GLN A 41 4.66 -12.48 -6.88
N PHE A 42 3.95 -11.91 -7.85
CA PHE A 42 2.93 -12.61 -8.64
C PHE A 42 3.52 -13.70 -9.53
N ASN A 43 4.78 -13.59 -9.93
CA ASN A 43 5.49 -14.63 -10.68
C ASN A 43 5.88 -15.84 -9.80
N VAL A 44 5.87 -15.71 -8.48
CA VAL A 44 6.38 -16.71 -7.54
C VAL A 44 5.31 -17.28 -6.62
N LEU A 45 4.55 -16.44 -5.92
CA LEU A 45 3.61 -16.86 -4.88
C LEU A 45 2.54 -17.86 -5.35
N PRO A 46 1.98 -17.78 -6.58
CA PRO A 46 1.00 -18.74 -7.05
C PRO A 46 1.52 -20.19 -7.11
N LYS A 47 2.83 -20.38 -7.29
CA LYS A 47 3.46 -21.71 -7.29
C LYS A 47 3.38 -22.42 -5.93
N TYR A 48 3.08 -21.67 -4.88
CA TYR A 48 2.95 -22.15 -3.51
C TYR A 48 1.48 -22.21 -3.04
N GLY A 49 0.50 -22.25 -3.95
CA GLY A 49 -0.91 -22.33 -3.55
C GLY A 49 -1.46 -21.04 -2.93
N ILE A 50 -0.91 -19.89 -3.32
CA ILE A 50 -1.39 -18.57 -2.92
C ILE A 50 -2.15 -17.94 -4.09
N ARG A 51 -3.41 -17.58 -3.86
CA ARG A 51 -4.19 -16.77 -4.81
C ARG A 51 -3.85 -15.31 -4.60
N CYS A 52 -3.09 -14.75 -5.54
CA CYS A 52 -2.66 -13.36 -5.53
C CYS A 52 -3.72 -12.47 -6.20
N ILE A 53 -4.34 -11.59 -5.43
CA ILE A 53 -5.33 -10.63 -5.88
C ILE A 53 -4.76 -9.24 -5.65
N ALA A 54 -4.60 -8.43 -6.70
CA ALA A 54 -4.19 -7.03 -6.54
C ALA A 54 -5.22 -6.11 -7.18
N ILE A 55 -5.46 -4.98 -6.57
CA ILE A 55 -6.36 -3.96 -7.12
C ILE A 55 -5.59 -2.70 -7.51
N ASP A 56 -6.05 -2.05 -8.55
CA ASP A 56 -5.72 -0.64 -8.77
C ASP A 56 -6.69 0.22 -7.98
N LEU A 57 -6.19 1.04 -7.06
CA LEU A 57 -7.02 2.01 -6.35
C LEU A 57 -7.65 3.00 -7.35
N ARG A 58 -8.84 3.55 -7.02
CA ARG A 58 -9.45 4.59 -7.87
C ARG A 58 -8.45 5.70 -8.19
N GLY A 59 -8.41 6.15 -9.45
CA GLY A 59 -7.46 7.14 -9.93
C GLY A 59 -6.14 6.58 -10.43
N PHE A 60 -5.84 5.31 -10.21
CA PHE A 60 -4.58 4.65 -10.53
C PHE A 60 -4.77 3.52 -11.54
N GLY A 61 -3.70 3.21 -12.27
CA GLY A 61 -3.65 2.10 -13.22
C GLY A 61 -4.84 2.07 -14.17
N LYS A 62 -5.52 0.93 -14.18
CA LYS A 62 -6.69 0.66 -15.04
C LYS A 62 -8.03 1.02 -14.39
N SER A 63 -8.06 1.39 -13.10
CA SER A 63 -9.30 1.72 -12.39
C SER A 63 -9.93 3.04 -12.83
N SER A 64 -11.22 3.20 -12.54
CA SER A 64 -11.95 4.46 -12.76
C SER A 64 -11.25 5.64 -12.11
N ARG A 65 -11.38 6.82 -12.74
CA ARG A 65 -10.72 8.07 -12.32
C ARG A 65 -11.74 9.14 -11.94
N PRO A 66 -12.61 8.90 -10.92
CA PRO A 66 -13.60 9.91 -10.52
C PRO A 66 -12.90 11.14 -9.98
N PHE A 67 -13.54 12.32 -10.09
CA PHE A 67 -12.93 13.55 -9.60
C PHE A 67 -12.92 13.67 -8.07
N LYS A 68 -13.70 12.86 -7.33
CA LYS A 68 -13.84 12.88 -5.86
C LYS A 68 -13.71 11.47 -5.26
N GLY A 69 -13.54 11.38 -3.92
CA GLY A 69 -13.55 10.12 -3.20
C GLY A 69 -12.16 9.53 -3.00
N TYR A 70 -11.19 10.36 -2.60
CA TYR A 70 -9.79 9.95 -2.40
C TYR A 70 -9.32 9.99 -0.94
N THR A 71 -10.23 10.19 0.02
CA THR A 71 -9.93 10.03 1.45
C THR A 71 -9.66 8.57 1.78
N TYR A 72 -8.93 8.29 2.85
CA TYR A 72 -8.69 6.91 3.27
C TYR A 72 -10.00 6.16 3.58
N ASN A 73 -11.02 6.86 4.11
CA ASN A 73 -12.35 6.28 4.29
C ASN A 73 -12.95 5.78 2.98
N SER A 74 -12.92 6.61 1.93
CA SER A 74 -13.46 6.22 0.62
C SER A 74 -12.68 5.07 -0.03
N LEU A 75 -11.36 5.07 0.13
CA LEU A 75 -10.49 4.01 -0.40
C LEU A 75 -10.67 2.70 0.38
N ALA A 76 -10.87 2.77 1.70
CA ALA A 76 -11.21 1.62 2.54
C ALA A 76 -12.60 1.05 2.19
N ASP A 77 -13.58 1.91 1.86
CA ASP A 77 -14.89 1.49 1.40
C ASP A 77 -14.81 0.73 0.06
N ASP A 78 -13.90 1.13 -0.84
CA ASP A 78 -13.63 0.37 -2.08
C ASP A 78 -13.06 -1.02 -1.78
N VAL A 79 -12.09 -1.11 -0.87
CA VAL A 79 -11.52 -2.40 -0.44
C VAL A 79 -12.61 -3.29 0.14
N ARG A 80 -13.53 -2.72 0.96
CA ARG A 80 -14.66 -3.44 1.52
C ARG A 80 -15.58 -4.02 0.43
N ALA A 81 -15.86 -3.22 -0.59
CA ALA A 81 -16.69 -3.65 -1.72
C ALA A 81 -16.01 -4.78 -2.52
N VAL A 82 -14.70 -4.70 -2.72
CA VAL A 82 -13.92 -5.75 -3.41
C VAL A 82 -13.94 -7.06 -2.61
N ILE A 83 -13.61 -7.04 -1.31
CA ILE A 83 -13.61 -8.25 -0.45
C ILE A 83 -15.00 -8.90 -0.45
N HIS A 84 -16.05 -8.08 -0.36
CA HIS A 84 -17.43 -8.57 -0.39
C HIS A 84 -17.81 -9.18 -1.75
N ALA A 85 -17.49 -8.50 -2.85
CA ALA A 85 -17.81 -8.97 -4.21
C ALA A 85 -17.08 -10.27 -4.57
N LEU A 86 -15.85 -10.46 -4.07
CA LEU A 86 -15.06 -11.67 -4.27
C LEU A 86 -15.38 -12.78 -3.26
N GLN A 87 -16.26 -12.51 -2.30
CA GLN A 87 -16.65 -13.46 -1.25
C GLN A 87 -15.44 -14.04 -0.52
N LEU A 88 -14.47 -13.19 -0.16
CA LEU A 88 -13.25 -13.60 0.55
C LEU A 88 -13.53 -13.71 2.04
N PRO A 89 -13.58 -14.93 2.62
CA PRO A 89 -13.97 -15.12 4.03
C PRO A 89 -12.81 -14.89 5.00
N ALA A 90 -11.57 -15.08 4.55
CA ALA A 90 -10.36 -15.03 5.38
C ALA A 90 -9.17 -14.65 4.49
N VAL A 91 -9.02 -13.36 4.18
CA VAL A 91 -7.97 -12.88 3.30
C VAL A 91 -6.79 -12.31 4.11
N THR A 92 -5.57 -12.60 3.69
CA THR A 92 -4.40 -11.82 4.13
C THR A 92 -4.38 -10.51 3.36
N LEU A 93 -4.55 -9.38 4.06
CA LEU A 93 -4.53 -8.06 3.44
C LEU A 93 -3.12 -7.47 3.49
N VAL A 94 -2.52 -7.24 2.34
CA VAL A 94 -1.18 -6.63 2.20
C VAL A 94 -1.33 -5.20 1.72
N GLY A 95 -0.89 -4.23 2.51
CA GLY A 95 -0.87 -2.83 2.13
C GLY A 95 0.54 -2.27 2.08
N PHE A 96 0.94 -1.74 0.93
CA PHE A 96 2.24 -1.07 0.77
C PHE A 96 2.09 0.45 0.83
N SER A 97 2.93 1.13 1.64
CA SER A 97 2.99 2.59 1.70
C SER A 97 1.61 3.21 1.98
N MET A 98 1.07 4.04 1.09
CA MET A 98 -0.31 4.53 1.16
C MET A 98 -1.34 3.39 1.24
N GLY A 99 -1.13 2.29 0.52
CA GLY A 99 -1.97 1.09 0.62
C GLY A 99 -1.96 0.49 2.01
N GLY A 100 -0.85 0.60 2.75
CA GLY A 100 -0.75 0.21 4.16
C GLY A 100 -1.59 1.10 5.08
N ALA A 101 -1.56 2.43 4.86
CA ALA A 101 -2.42 3.37 5.58
C ALA A 101 -3.91 3.10 5.30
N ILE A 102 -4.27 2.79 4.05
CA ILE A 102 -5.63 2.41 3.66
C ILE A 102 -6.04 1.08 4.30
N ALA A 103 -5.15 0.09 4.32
CA ALA A 103 -5.41 -1.21 4.96
C ALA A 103 -5.64 -1.06 6.47
N LEU A 104 -4.87 -0.23 7.14
CA LEU A 104 -5.04 0.08 8.55
C LEU A 104 -6.40 0.76 8.80
N ARG A 105 -6.74 1.80 8.02
CA ARG A 105 -8.06 2.44 8.08
C ARG A 105 -9.20 1.45 7.74
N TYR A 106 -8.94 0.49 6.87
CA TYR A 106 -9.91 -0.56 6.56
C TYR A 106 -10.24 -1.40 7.79
N ILE A 107 -9.23 -1.86 8.51
CA ILE A 107 -9.45 -2.70 9.71
C ILE A 107 -10.23 -1.91 10.77
N SER A 108 -9.80 -0.68 11.12
CA SER A 108 -10.49 0.13 12.13
C SER A 108 -11.93 0.48 11.71
N ARG A 109 -12.14 0.89 10.45
CA ARG A 109 -13.44 1.35 9.95
C ARG A 109 -14.45 0.23 9.72
N HIS A 110 -14.00 -0.93 9.24
CA HIS A 110 -14.87 -2.05 8.84
C HIS A 110 -14.74 -3.27 9.74
N LEU A 111 -14.16 -3.10 10.93
CA LEU A 111 -13.97 -4.15 11.92
C LEU A 111 -13.34 -5.41 11.30
N GLY A 112 -12.31 -5.22 10.46
CA GLY A 112 -11.56 -6.29 9.83
C GLY A 112 -12.38 -7.26 8.96
N PHE A 113 -13.56 -6.87 8.47
CA PHE A 113 -14.44 -7.78 7.73
C PHE A 113 -13.69 -8.56 6.64
N GLY A 114 -13.72 -9.90 6.73
CA GLY A 114 -13.11 -10.81 5.77
C GLY A 114 -11.58 -10.89 5.85
N VAL A 115 -10.92 -10.16 6.75
CA VAL A 115 -9.46 -10.16 6.92
C VAL A 115 -9.07 -10.94 8.16
N ASN A 116 -8.17 -11.92 8.00
CA ASN A 116 -7.61 -12.69 9.10
C ASN A 116 -6.18 -12.27 9.47
N LYS A 117 -5.42 -11.74 8.52
CA LYS A 117 -4.06 -11.23 8.75
C LYS A 117 -3.87 -9.90 8.02
N LEU A 118 -3.14 -8.99 8.65
CA LEU A 118 -2.75 -7.70 8.07
C LEU A 118 -1.23 -7.66 7.88
N ILE A 119 -0.77 -7.28 6.69
CA ILE A 119 0.64 -7.04 6.40
C ILE A 119 0.81 -5.58 5.99
N LEU A 120 1.54 -4.82 6.79
CA LEU A 120 1.89 -3.43 6.55
C LEU A 120 3.33 -3.36 6.03
N ALA A 121 3.48 -3.15 4.73
CA ALA A 121 4.79 -3.12 4.07
C ALA A 121 5.20 -1.67 3.77
N GLY A 122 6.25 -1.15 4.42
CA GLY A 122 6.69 0.24 4.26
C GLY A 122 5.55 1.25 4.43
N ALA A 123 4.60 0.97 5.34
CA ALA A 123 3.33 1.69 5.40
C ALA A 123 3.49 3.17 5.77
N ALA A 124 2.74 4.05 5.09
CA ALA A 124 2.66 5.48 5.34
C ALA A 124 1.72 5.77 6.54
N ALA A 125 1.96 5.10 7.65
CA ALA A 125 1.16 5.11 8.86
C ALA A 125 2.06 5.08 10.10
N PRO A 126 1.58 5.54 11.27
CA PRO A 126 0.24 6.08 11.53
C PRO A 126 0.03 7.51 11.02
N SER A 127 1.06 8.23 10.65
CA SER A 127 0.99 9.52 9.97
C SER A 127 2.16 9.67 9.01
N PHE A 128 1.87 10.09 7.77
CA PHE A 128 2.91 10.33 6.76
C PHE A 128 3.71 11.61 7.03
N ILE A 129 3.11 12.55 7.76
CA ILE A 129 3.74 13.81 8.12
C ILE A 129 3.98 13.93 9.62
N LYS A 130 4.92 14.79 9.99
CA LYS A 130 5.16 15.23 11.36
C LYS A 130 3.92 15.88 11.95
N ARG A 131 3.60 15.56 13.19
CA ARG A 131 2.49 16.14 13.96
C ARG A 131 2.90 16.43 15.40
N SER A 132 2.07 17.14 16.13
CA SER A 132 2.28 17.32 17.58
C SER A 132 2.38 15.96 18.27
N GLY A 133 3.46 15.74 19.02
CA GLY A 133 3.77 14.46 19.67
C GLY A 133 4.20 13.33 18.71
N PHE A 134 4.42 13.62 17.43
CA PHE A 134 4.86 12.65 16.43
C PHE A 134 5.85 13.30 15.46
N PRO A 135 7.17 13.30 15.74
CA PRO A 135 8.16 14.06 14.97
C PRO A 135 8.65 13.36 13.71
N TYR A 136 8.03 12.25 13.28
CA TYR A 136 8.49 11.40 12.19
C TYR A 136 7.74 11.69 10.88
N GLY A 137 8.37 11.38 9.74
CA GLY A 137 7.82 11.57 8.40
C GLY A 137 8.20 12.92 7.78
N PHE A 138 7.52 13.28 6.70
CA PHE A 138 7.69 14.56 6.01
C PHE A 138 7.15 15.72 6.84
N SER A 139 7.57 16.95 6.54
CA SER A 139 6.81 18.11 6.96
C SER A 139 5.57 18.31 6.07
N LYS A 140 4.62 19.10 6.55
CA LYS A 140 3.45 19.47 5.74
C LYS A 140 3.87 20.23 4.47
N GLU A 141 4.85 21.11 4.59
CA GLU A 141 5.40 21.95 3.54
C GLU A 141 6.10 21.11 2.44
N GLU A 142 6.82 20.03 2.84
CA GLU A 142 7.44 19.11 1.89
C GLU A 142 6.38 18.38 1.05
N VAL A 143 5.26 17.94 1.66
CA VAL A 143 4.17 17.31 0.89
C VAL A 143 3.43 18.35 0.03
N ASP A 144 3.24 19.58 0.52
CA ASP A 144 2.68 20.67 -0.27
C ASP A 144 3.55 20.99 -1.50
N ALA A 145 4.89 20.95 -1.37
CA ALA A 145 5.81 21.10 -2.48
C ALA A 145 5.67 19.97 -3.53
N ILE A 146 5.52 18.69 -3.09
CA ILE A 146 5.24 17.57 -3.99
C ILE A 146 3.92 17.79 -4.73
N ILE A 147 2.88 18.26 -4.05
CA ILE A 147 1.59 18.58 -4.66
C ILE A 147 1.75 19.69 -5.71
N GLN A 148 2.47 20.77 -5.42
CA GLN A 148 2.71 21.86 -6.37
C GLN A 148 3.54 21.39 -7.58
N ALA A 149 4.61 20.62 -7.36
CA ALA A 149 5.38 20.01 -8.43
C ALA A 149 4.52 19.12 -9.34
N THR A 150 3.55 18.38 -8.74
CA THR A 150 2.58 17.57 -9.51
C THR A 150 1.69 18.41 -10.42
N TYR A 151 1.33 19.64 -10.01
CA TYR A 151 0.58 20.57 -10.86
C TYR A 151 1.41 21.15 -11.99
N GLN A 152 2.71 21.35 -11.75
CA GLN A 152 3.62 22.00 -12.70
C GLN A 152 4.20 21.03 -13.72
N ASP A 153 4.84 19.95 -13.24
CA ASP A 153 5.48 18.92 -14.06
C ASP A 153 5.43 17.58 -13.32
N ARG A 154 4.31 16.85 -13.46
CA ARG A 154 4.12 15.56 -12.83
C ARG A 154 5.16 14.51 -13.25
N PRO A 155 5.57 14.39 -14.53
CA PRO A 155 6.64 13.49 -14.92
C PRO A 155 7.97 13.73 -14.20
N ALA A 156 8.40 14.98 -14.10
CA ALA A 156 9.63 15.34 -13.38
C ALA A 156 9.50 15.05 -11.88
N MET A 157 8.37 15.43 -11.26
CA MET A 157 8.12 15.11 -9.84
C MET A 157 8.17 13.60 -9.57
N LEU A 158 7.61 12.76 -10.44
CA LEU A 158 7.64 11.31 -10.31
C LEU A 158 9.06 10.76 -10.41
N ALA A 159 9.88 11.30 -11.32
CA ALA A 159 11.28 10.92 -11.47
C ALA A 159 12.09 11.24 -10.21
N ASP A 160 11.93 12.44 -9.66
CA ASP A 160 12.61 12.89 -8.44
C ASP A 160 12.19 12.08 -7.21
N PHE A 161 10.88 11.87 -7.05
CA PHE A 161 10.35 11.07 -5.95
C PHE A 161 10.85 9.62 -6.01
N GLY A 162 10.92 9.05 -7.22
CA GLY A 162 11.41 7.70 -7.48
C GLY A 162 12.86 7.46 -7.05
N GLN A 163 13.71 8.51 -6.99
CA GLN A 163 15.10 8.40 -6.54
C GLN A 163 15.23 8.02 -5.07
N LYS A 164 14.24 8.33 -4.24
CA LYS A 164 14.22 8.03 -2.80
C LYS A 164 13.63 6.64 -2.48
N PHE A 165 13.13 5.95 -3.49
CA PHE A 165 12.28 4.78 -3.30
C PHE A 165 13.08 3.51 -2.97
N PHE A 166 14.22 3.31 -3.62
CA PHE A 166 15.01 2.10 -3.53
C PHE A 166 16.41 2.39 -2.96
N ASN A 167 16.91 1.47 -2.15
CA ASN A 167 18.29 1.51 -1.67
C ASN A 167 19.25 0.75 -2.59
N SER A 168 18.74 -0.23 -3.34
CA SER A 168 19.54 -1.01 -4.30
C SER A 168 19.85 -0.23 -5.59
N LYS A 169 20.95 -0.61 -6.26
CA LYS A 169 21.28 -0.07 -7.58
C LYS A 169 20.32 -0.65 -8.63
N LEU A 170 19.46 0.19 -9.17
CA LEU A 170 18.51 -0.18 -10.20
C LEU A 170 19.10 -0.09 -11.60
N SER A 171 18.68 -0.98 -12.51
CA SER A 171 18.95 -0.78 -13.94
C SER A 171 18.14 0.42 -14.46
N PRO A 172 18.64 1.11 -15.51
CA PRO A 172 17.87 2.18 -16.16
C PRO A 172 16.48 1.71 -16.60
N SER A 173 16.38 0.53 -17.20
CA SER A 173 15.10 -0.03 -17.67
C SER A 173 14.10 -0.26 -16.54
N PHE A 174 14.57 -0.68 -15.35
CA PHE A 174 13.67 -0.83 -14.20
C PHE A 174 13.17 0.53 -13.69
N ARG A 175 14.03 1.56 -13.65
CA ARG A 175 13.60 2.92 -13.26
C ARG A 175 12.55 3.46 -14.21
N ASP A 176 12.78 3.32 -15.53
CA ASP A 176 11.84 3.76 -16.55
C ASP A 176 10.51 3.06 -16.41
N TRP A 177 10.54 1.73 -16.26
CA TRP A 177 9.33 0.92 -16.02
C TRP A 177 8.60 1.35 -14.76
N PHE A 178 9.29 1.54 -13.64
CA PHE A 178 8.68 1.93 -12.37
C PHE A 178 8.06 3.34 -12.44
N GLN A 179 8.73 4.27 -13.12
CA GLN A 179 8.18 5.62 -13.39
C GLN A 179 6.90 5.55 -14.23
N LEU A 180 6.85 4.66 -15.24
CA LEU A 180 5.65 4.47 -16.06
C LEU A 180 4.45 4.03 -15.22
N LEU A 181 4.64 3.22 -14.17
CA LEU A 181 3.54 2.85 -13.26
C LEU A 181 2.90 4.09 -12.61
N GLY A 182 3.71 5.07 -12.23
CA GLY A 182 3.23 6.35 -11.70
C GLY A 182 2.54 7.22 -12.76
N LEU A 183 3.04 7.20 -13.99
CA LEU A 183 2.45 7.96 -15.09
C LEU A 183 1.08 7.42 -15.53
N GLU A 184 0.79 6.14 -15.31
CA GLU A 184 -0.54 5.55 -15.54
C GLU A 184 -1.61 6.11 -14.59
N ALA A 185 -1.25 6.74 -13.46
CA ALA A 185 -2.20 7.40 -12.56
C ALA A 185 -2.81 8.65 -13.19
N SER A 186 -4.03 9.02 -12.77
CA SER A 186 -4.61 10.32 -13.13
C SER A 186 -3.94 11.44 -12.34
N GLY A 187 -3.69 12.59 -12.97
CA GLY A 187 -3.08 13.76 -12.30
C GLY A 187 -3.87 14.19 -11.05
N HIS A 188 -5.20 14.30 -11.17
CA HIS A 188 -6.05 14.66 -10.02
C HIS A 188 -6.10 13.58 -8.94
N GLY A 189 -6.04 12.29 -9.31
CA GLY A 189 -5.94 11.18 -8.34
C GLY A 189 -4.63 11.26 -7.57
N THR A 190 -3.49 11.45 -8.26
CA THR A 190 -2.17 11.66 -7.66
C THR A 190 -2.18 12.80 -6.64
N ILE A 191 -2.74 13.97 -7.03
CA ILE A 191 -2.81 15.16 -6.16
C ILE A 191 -3.70 14.92 -4.94
N LYS A 192 -4.89 14.35 -5.16
CA LYS A 192 -5.86 14.18 -4.06
C LYS A 192 -5.43 13.13 -3.03
N THR A 193 -4.78 12.08 -3.48
CA THR A 193 -4.20 11.08 -2.55
C THR A 193 -2.95 11.61 -1.86
N ALA A 194 -2.13 12.46 -2.50
CA ALA A 194 -1.07 13.20 -1.81
C ALA A 194 -1.62 14.13 -0.70
N LYS A 195 -2.79 14.76 -0.94
CA LYS A 195 -3.50 15.51 0.11
C LYS A 195 -3.97 14.59 1.25
N SER A 196 -4.47 13.40 0.95
CA SER A 196 -4.84 12.43 1.99
C SER A 196 -3.62 11.97 2.79
N LEU A 197 -2.49 11.67 2.14
CA LEU A 197 -1.22 11.39 2.82
C LEU A 197 -0.81 12.52 3.78
N ARG A 198 -1.00 13.79 3.39
CA ARG A 198 -0.70 14.95 4.22
C ARG A 198 -1.69 15.14 5.38
N ASP A 199 -2.98 14.96 5.13
CA ASP A 199 -4.04 15.41 6.03
C ASP A 199 -4.54 14.33 6.99
N GLU A 200 -4.52 13.04 6.59
CA GLU A 200 -5.05 11.93 7.39
C GLU A 200 -4.10 11.58 8.55
N ASP A 201 -4.68 11.23 9.67
CA ASP A 201 -4.00 10.81 10.89
C ASP A 201 -4.62 9.50 11.37
N LEU A 202 -3.82 8.47 11.50
CA LEU A 202 -4.24 7.12 11.86
C LEU A 202 -3.72 6.69 13.25
N ARG A 203 -3.21 7.63 14.06
CA ARG A 203 -2.66 7.29 15.36
C ARG A 203 -3.70 6.68 16.30
N GLU A 204 -4.94 7.17 16.22
CA GLU A 204 -6.07 6.63 16.99
C GLU A 204 -6.57 5.28 16.44
N ASP A 205 -6.35 5.01 15.15
CA ASP A 205 -6.74 3.73 14.52
C ASP A 205 -5.90 2.56 15.06
N LEU A 206 -4.65 2.78 15.50
CA LEU A 206 -3.72 1.71 15.88
C LEU A 206 -4.30 0.80 16.98
N SER A 207 -4.91 1.39 18.01
CA SER A 207 -5.51 0.64 19.12
C SER A 207 -6.78 -0.12 18.74
N GLN A 208 -7.31 0.12 17.53
CA GLN A 208 -8.50 -0.56 17.00
C GLN A 208 -8.14 -1.75 16.07
N ILE A 209 -6.84 -2.04 15.92
CA ILE A 209 -6.37 -3.15 15.10
C ILE A 209 -6.31 -4.41 15.97
N PHE A 210 -7.22 -5.33 15.72
CA PHE A 210 -7.35 -6.58 16.49
C PHE A 210 -7.02 -7.83 15.66
N VAL A 211 -6.68 -7.66 14.38
CA VAL A 211 -6.21 -8.75 13.52
C VAL A 211 -4.70 -8.91 13.66
N LYS A 212 -4.21 -10.15 13.59
CA LYS A 212 -2.77 -10.44 13.59
C LYS A 212 -2.06 -9.60 12.53
N THR A 213 -1.13 -8.75 12.96
CA THR A 213 -0.48 -7.77 12.11
C THR A 213 1.02 -8.02 11.99
N TYR A 214 1.53 -7.98 10.77
CA TYR A 214 2.95 -8.06 10.46
C TYR A 214 3.40 -6.76 9.81
N ILE A 215 4.43 -6.13 10.37
CA ILE A 215 4.97 -4.85 9.89
C ILE A 215 6.33 -5.12 9.25
N LEU A 216 6.39 -5.06 7.93
CA LEU A 216 7.59 -5.26 7.13
C LEU A 216 8.14 -3.89 6.71
N HIS A 217 9.36 -3.52 7.12
CA HIS A 217 9.83 -2.16 6.87
C HIS A 217 11.32 -2.09 6.59
N GLY A 218 11.69 -1.29 5.58
CA GLY A 218 13.09 -1.04 5.22
C GLY A 218 13.79 -0.14 6.25
N LYS A 219 14.94 -0.57 6.75
CA LYS A 219 15.75 0.23 7.67
C LYS A 219 16.31 1.51 7.05
N LYS A 220 16.44 1.52 5.72
CA LYS A 220 16.97 2.64 4.93
C LYS A 220 15.88 3.41 4.18
N ASP A 221 14.62 3.27 4.60
CA ASP A 221 13.47 3.92 3.98
C ASP A 221 13.55 5.45 4.16
N GLN A 222 13.66 6.18 3.03
CA GLN A 222 13.71 7.65 2.98
C GLN A 222 12.34 8.28 2.72
N VAL A 223 11.31 7.48 2.44
CA VAL A 223 9.93 7.92 2.18
C VAL A 223 9.07 7.76 3.43
N CYS A 224 9.07 6.56 4.00
CA CYS A 224 8.43 6.27 5.28
C CYS A 224 9.52 5.85 6.28
N PRO A 225 10.09 6.78 7.07
CA PRO A 225 11.20 6.46 7.95
C PRO A 225 10.88 5.34 8.93
N PHE A 226 11.87 4.50 9.27
CA PHE A 226 11.69 3.31 10.12
C PHE A 226 10.96 3.56 11.45
N PRO A 227 11.10 4.74 12.13
CA PRO A 227 10.29 5.06 13.31
C PRO A 227 8.77 5.01 13.12
N LEU A 228 8.26 5.10 11.88
CA LEU A 228 6.85 4.87 11.60
C LEU A 228 6.46 3.41 11.87
N ALA A 229 7.33 2.47 11.51
CA ALA A 229 7.12 1.05 11.78
C ALA A 229 7.16 0.74 13.29
N GLU A 230 8.09 1.36 14.01
CA GLU A 230 8.18 1.25 15.47
C GLU A 230 6.92 1.81 16.14
N ALA A 231 6.41 2.95 15.65
CA ALA A 231 5.17 3.54 16.16
C ALA A 231 3.94 2.65 15.91
N MET A 232 3.85 2.04 14.73
CA MET A 232 2.78 1.07 14.45
C MET A 232 2.90 -0.17 15.35
N HIS A 233 4.12 -0.70 15.54
CA HIS A 233 4.34 -1.85 16.41
C HIS A 233 3.98 -1.57 17.87
N ASN A 234 4.34 -0.41 18.36
CA ASN A 234 4.01 0.01 19.74
C ASN A 234 2.51 0.30 19.94
N GLY A 235 1.79 0.66 18.89
CA GLY A 235 0.38 1.00 18.96
C GLY A 235 -0.59 -0.14 18.61
N ILE A 236 -0.11 -1.23 17.99
CA ILE A 236 -0.92 -2.40 17.61
C ILE A 236 -0.56 -3.57 18.54
N GLU A 237 -1.51 -4.01 19.35
CA GLU A 237 -1.30 -5.01 20.40
C GLU A 237 -0.74 -6.34 19.86
N ASP A 238 -1.39 -6.93 18.85
CA ASP A 238 -0.94 -8.18 18.25
C ASP A 238 -0.18 -7.93 16.94
N SER A 239 1.03 -7.37 17.06
CA SER A 239 1.88 -7.10 15.91
C SER A 239 3.27 -7.72 16.04
N THR A 240 3.88 -7.98 14.87
CA THR A 240 5.26 -8.43 14.73
C THR A 240 5.99 -7.52 13.78
N LEU A 241 7.07 -6.88 14.22
CA LEU A 241 7.92 -6.03 13.40
C LEU A 241 9.05 -6.86 12.76
N ILE A 242 9.12 -6.84 11.44
CA ILE A 242 10.12 -7.56 10.64
C ILE A 242 10.95 -6.54 9.85
N PRO A 243 12.16 -6.21 10.31
CA PRO A 243 13.00 -5.24 9.62
C PRO A 243 13.64 -5.84 8.37
N PHE A 244 13.75 -5.00 7.33
CA PHE A 244 14.46 -5.26 6.08
C PHE A 244 15.72 -4.39 6.08
N GLU A 245 16.83 -4.99 6.50
CA GLU A 245 18.06 -4.27 6.87
C GLU A 245 18.72 -3.54 5.69
N GLN A 246 18.56 -4.05 4.48
CA GLN A 246 19.17 -3.48 3.28
C GLN A 246 18.21 -2.73 2.38
N SER A 247 16.93 -2.66 2.77
CA SER A 247 15.89 -2.06 1.94
C SER A 247 15.65 -0.59 2.25
N GLY A 248 15.39 0.19 1.19
CA GLY A 248 14.70 1.47 1.22
C GLY A 248 13.19 1.28 1.31
N HIS A 249 12.43 2.21 0.72
CA HIS A 249 10.98 2.14 0.66
C HIS A 249 10.49 0.94 -0.18
N GLY A 250 11.20 0.65 -1.28
CA GLY A 250 10.89 -0.45 -2.20
C GLY A 250 11.36 -1.82 -1.74
N LEU A 251 11.09 -2.22 -0.47
CA LEU A 251 11.52 -3.48 0.11
C LEU A 251 11.08 -4.72 -0.70
N PHE A 252 9.97 -4.62 -1.43
CA PHE A 252 9.45 -5.68 -2.30
C PHE A 252 10.39 -6.00 -3.48
N TYR A 253 11.33 -5.11 -3.78
CA TYR A 253 12.35 -5.27 -4.82
C TYR A 253 13.77 -5.27 -4.25
N ASP A 254 14.10 -4.38 -3.29
CA ASP A 254 15.44 -4.29 -2.69
C ASP A 254 15.89 -5.61 -2.05
N GLU A 255 15.01 -6.26 -1.28
CA GLU A 255 15.20 -7.60 -0.71
C GLU A 255 14.09 -8.55 -1.21
N GLN A 256 13.92 -8.62 -2.52
CA GLN A 256 12.82 -9.31 -3.23
C GLN A 256 12.60 -10.74 -2.75
N LYS A 257 13.66 -11.54 -2.62
CA LYS A 257 13.58 -12.93 -2.18
C LYS A 257 13.03 -13.01 -0.76
N LYS A 258 13.64 -12.25 0.17
CA LYS A 258 13.21 -12.20 1.58
C LYS A 258 11.75 -11.73 1.69
N PHE A 259 11.35 -10.70 0.94
CA PHE A 259 9.98 -10.20 0.95
C PHE A 259 8.99 -11.27 0.51
N THR A 260 9.27 -11.97 -0.59
CA THR A 260 8.41 -13.03 -1.12
C THR A 260 8.33 -14.24 -0.17
N GLU A 261 9.45 -14.67 0.42
CA GLU A 261 9.49 -15.75 1.41
C GLU A 261 8.74 -15.37 2.69
N THR A 262 8.94 -14.14 3.19
CA THR A 262 8.24 -13.63 4.38
C THR A 262 6.72 -13.60 4.15
N LEU A 263 6.25 -13.13 2.99
CA LEU A 263 4.83 -13.17 2.65
C LEU A 263 4.28 -14.60 2.69
N LYS A 264 4.98 -15.54 2.05
CA LYS A 264 4.59 -16.95 2.03
C LYS A 264 4.50 -17.51 3.46
N ASP A 265 5.51 -17.28 4.27
CA ASP A 265 5.57 -17.82 5.64
C ASP A 265 4.46 -17.24 6.54
N ILE A 266 4.15 -15.94 6.37
CA ILE A 266 3.02 -15.29 7.07
C ILE A 266 1.69 -15.90 6.63
N VAL A 267 1.47 -16.09 5.33
CA VAL A 267 0.21 -16.66 4.81
C VAL A 267 -0.05 -18.04 5.42
N TYR A 268 0.99 -18.88 5.56
CA TYR A 268 0.89 -20.23 6.11
C TYR A 268 1.10 -20.32 7.63
N SER A 269 1.42 -19.22 8.31
CA SER A 269 1.52 -19.25 9.78
C SER A 269 0.19 -19.63 10.40
N ALA A 270 0.21 -20.54 11.39
CA ALA A 270 -0.99 -20.93 12.12
C ALA A 270 -1.61 -19.69 12.82
N GLU A 271 -2.92 -19.62 12.80
CA GLU A 271 -3.68 -18.76 13.73
C GLU A 271 -3.55 -19.35 15.12
N LYS A 272 -3.00 -18.59 16.06
CA LYS A 272 -2.94 -19.00 17.47
C LYS A 272 -4.24 -18.68 18.16
#